data_33d1008c88ab4434accc22aab3008d1e
#
_entry.id   33d1008c88ab4434accc22aab3008d1e
#
_cell.length_a   1.000
_cell.length_b   1.000
_cell.length_c   1.000
_cell.angle_alpha   90.00
_cell.angle_beta   90.00
_cell.angle_gamma   90.00
#
_symmetry.space_group_name_H-M   'P 1'
#
loop_
_entity.id
_entity.type
_entity.pdbx_description
1 polymer ?
#
loop_
_entity_poly.entity_id
_entity_poly.type
_entity_poly.pdbx_seq_one_letter_code
_entity_poly.pdbx_strand_id
1 'polypeptide(L)'
;MSVSYPLRQQWLGNIRGDLLSGTVVALALIPEAIAFSIIAGVDPKVGLYASFCIAVVTAIAGGRPGMISAATGAMALVMVDLVKDHGLQYLLAATILAGLLQVLAGALKLGVLMRFVSRSVITGFVNALAILIFLAQMPELIGRSWHVWAVCAAGLAIIYLLPRVTRAVPSPLVAIVVLTALSIGLHWDVRTVGDMGALPDSLPVFLFPDVPLTWDTLRLLLPVSATLAVVGLLESMMTAQIVEDMTDTPSQRNRECAGQGLANITAGLFGGMGGCAMIGQSVINVSSGGRGRLSCLVAGVLLLLLVVYGAEWVRQIPMAALVAVMVMVSIGTFQWRSFQELRQHPKSSSVVMIATVVVTVATHDLAKGVLTGVLLSALFFARKVGRMLQVGDTVLADGTRVYTVSGQVFFASAGQFAASIDLLQVPGRVVIDLTHAHFWDLSAVAALERVVDKLRAHGAEVEVRGLNAASQTLVERVGRTPGDATQTGQH
;
A
#
# COMPACT_ATOMS: atom_id res chain seq x y z
N MET A 1 -21.55 13.03 -2.79
CA MET A 1 -22.33 12.24 -1.80
C MET A 1 -22.03 10.79 -2.04
N SER A 2 -21.36 10.09 -1.11
CA SER A 2 -21.09 8.65 -1.25
C SER A 2 -22.41 7.90 -0.99
N VAL A 3 -22.88 7.17 -1.99
CA VAL A 3 -24.04 6.27 -1.81
C VAL A 3 -23.59 5.15 -0.87
N SER A 4 -23.90 5.28 0.40
CA SER A 4 -23.67 4.24 1.39
C SER A 4 -24.86 3.30 1.41
N TYR A 5 -24.67 2.03 1.06
CA TYR A 5 -25.71 1.03 1.23
C TYR A 5 -26.15 0.96 2.71
N PRO A 6 -27.44 0.78 3.00
CA PRO A 6 -27.92 0.66 4.36
C PRO A 6 -27.25 -0.52 5.07
N LEU A 7 -26.94 -0.37 6.36
CA LEU A 7 -26.25 -1.40 7.15
C LEU A 7 -26.89 -2.79 7.03
N ARG A 8 -28.24 -2.83 7.03
CA ARG A 8 -28.97 -4.09 6.87
C ARG A 8 -28.61 -4.81 5.57
N GLN A 9 -28.43 -4.08 4.48
CA GLN A 9 -28.05 -4.66 3.18
C GLN A 9 -26.59 -5.14 3.17
N GLN A 10 -25.69 -4.43 3.88
CA GLN A 10 -24.28 -4.85 4.01
C GLN A 10 -24.12 -6.15 4.81
N TRP A 11 -25.06 -6.45 5.74
CA TRP A 11 -25.00 -7.64 6.58
C TRP A 11 -25.88 -8.79 6.08
N LEU A 12 -27.06 -8.49 5.59
CA LEU A 12 -28.12 -9.47 5.30
C LEU A 12 -28.51 -9.53 3.83
N GLY A 13 -27.85 -8.73 2.98
CA GLY A 13 -28.19 -8.66 1.55
C GLY A 13 -27.84 -9.93 0.75
N ASN A 14 -26.89 -10.75 1.23
CA ASN A 14 -26.40 -11.93 0.53
C ASN A 14 -25.98 -13.05 1.49
N ILE A 15 -26.82 -13.42 2.44
CA ILE A 15 -26.48 -14.35 3.52
C ILE A 15 -25.88 -15.66 3.00
N ARG A 16 -26.52 -16.32 2.03
CA ARG A 16 -26.07 -17.60 1.50
C ARG A 16 -24.70 -17.50 0.82
N GLY A 17 -24.50 -16.48 -0.02
CA GLY A 17 -23.23 -16.25 -0.67
C GLY A 17 -22.12 -15.91 0.33
N ASP A 18 -22.43 -15.08 1.31
CA ASP A 18 -21.45 -14.66 2.34
C ASP A 18 -21.07 -15.81 3.28
N LEU A 19 -21.99 -16.70 3.65
CA LEU A 19 -21.66 -17.90 4.46
C LEU A 19 -20.75 -18.85 3.68
N LEU A 20 -21.08 -19.16 2.42
CA LEU A 20 -20.29 -20.08 1.60
C LEU A 20 -18.90 -19.50 1.30
N SER A 21 -18.83 -18.25 0.88
CA SER A 21 -17.55 -17.61 0.57
C SER A 21 -16.68 -17.44 1.82
N GLY A 22 -17.27 -17.02 2.94
CA GLY A 22 -16.55 -16.93 4.22
C GLY A 22 -15.96 -18.26 4.68
N THR A 23 -16.68 -19.36 4.45
CA THR A 23 -16.17 -20.72 4.72
C THR A 23 -14.96 -21.06 3.85
N VAL A 24 -15.03 -20.79 2.55
CA VAL A 24 -13.89 -21.00 1.63
C VAL A 24 -12.68 -20.18 2.06
N VAL A 25 -12.91 -18.92 2.42
CA VAL A 25 -11.84 -18.03 2.88
C VAL A 25 -11.25 -18.48 4.20
N ALA A 26 -12.06 -18.91 5.17
CA ALA A 26 -11.56 -19.45 6.46
C ALA A 26 -10.55 -20.59 6.25
N LEU A 27 -10.89 -21.54 5.37
CA LEU A 27 -10.03 -22.68 5.05
C LEU A 27 -8.72 -22.24 4.35
N ALA A 28 -8.78 -21.22 3.51
CA ALA A 28 -7.60 -20.69 2.82
C ALA A 28 -6.71 -19.85 3.75
N LEU A 29 -7.27 -19.16 4.74
CA LEU A 29 -6.54 -18.32 5.68
C LEU A 29 -5.68 -19.10 6.68
N ILE A 30 -6.08 -20.31 7.08
CA ILE A 30 -5.37 -21.11 8.10
C ILE A 30 -3.89 -21.30 7.74
N PRO A 31 -3.53 -21.87 6.57
CA PRO A 31 -2.14 -22.09 6.22
C PRO A 31 -1.35 -20.79 6.07
N GLU A 32 -1.98 -19.75 5.56
CA GLU A 32 -1.32 -18.45 5.37
C GLU A 32 -1.01 -17.78 6.71
N ALA A 33 -1.97 -17.75 7.65
CA ALA A 33 -1.77 -17.18 8.98
C ALA A 33 -0.66 -17.90 9.75
N ILE A 34 -0.58 -19.24 9.64
CA ILE A 34 0.50 -20.03 10.21
C ILE A 34 1.85 -19.65 9.57
N ALA A 35 1.93 -19.63 8.24
CA ALA A 35 3.15 -19.32 7.53
C ALA A 35 3.65 -17.90 7.82
N PHE A 36 2.77 -16.92 7.92
CA PHE A 36 3.13 -15.54 8.24
C PHE A 36 3.61 -15.39 9.70
N SER A 37 3.06 -16.16 10.64
CA SER A 37 3.59 -16.22 12.01
C SER A 37 5.02 -16.74 12.03
N ILE A 38 5.30 -17.81 11.29
CA ILE A 38 6.63 -18.39 11.17
C ILE A 38 7.62 -17.43 10.52
N ILE A 39 7.20 -16.72 9.46
CA ILE A 39 8.01 -15.65 8.85
C ILE A 39 8.34 -14.57 9.87
N ALA A 40 7.37 -14.14 10.68
CA ALA A 40 7.58 -13.14 11.73
C ALA A 40 8.44 -13.65 12.91
N GLY A 41 8.73 -14.95 12.98
CA GLY A 41 9.50 -15.58 14.05
C GLY A 41 8.70 -15.80 15.35
N VAL A 42 7.37 -15.95 15.24
CA VAL A 42 6.49 -16.17 16.38
C VAL A 42 5.68 -17.47 16.23
N ASP A 43 5.09 -17.92 17.33
CA ASP A 43 4.23 -19.10 17.32
C ASP A 43 3.07 -18.97 16.32
N PRO A 44 2.65 -20.07 15.66
CA PRO A 44 1.48 -20.09 14.78
C PRO A 44 0.21 -19.49 15.37
N LYS A 45 -0.01 -19.64 16.68
CA LYS A 45 -1.17 -19.08 17.39
C LYS A 45 -1.28 -17.56 17.27
N VAL A 46 -0.16 -16.86 17.18
CA VAL A 46 -0.12 -15.38 17.12
C VAL A 46 -0.77 -14.86 15.83
N GLY A 47 -0.46 -15.47 14.68
CA GLY A 47 -1.09 -15.11 13.40
C GLY A 47 -2.53 -15.55 13.29
N LEU A 48 -2.87 -16.70 13.89
CA LEU A 48 -4.25 -17.22 13.90
C LEU A 48 -5.17 -16.34 14.76
N TYR A 49 -4.72 -15.92 15.95
CA TYR A 49 -5.45 -14.94 16.78
C TYR A 49 -5.56 -13.58 16.09
N ALA A 50 -4.47 -13.11 15.45
CA ALA A 50 -4.51 -11.90 14.65
C ALA A 50 -5.57 -11.97 13.55
N SER A 51 -5.57 -13.06 12.77
CA SER A 51 -6.52 -13.25 11.67
C SER A 51 -7.97 -13.26 12.14
N PHE A 52 -8.26 -13.91 13.27
CA PHE A 52 -9.57 -13.86 13.89
C PHE A 52 -9.96 -12.43 14.31
N CYS A 53 -9.15 -11.80 15.16
CA CYS A 53 -9.43 -10.45 15.68
C CYS A 53 -9.62 -9.44 14.57
N ILE A 54 -8.70 -9.44 13.58
CA ILE A 54 -8.72 -8.48 12.49
C ILE A 54 -9.94 -8.70 11.59
N ALA A 55 -10.25 -9.94 11.20
CA ALA A 55 -11.42 -10.24 10.37
C ALA A 55 -12.74 -9.84 11.06
N VAL A 56 -12.89 -10.14 12.35
CA VAL A 56 -14.10 -9.80 13.11
C VAL A 56 -14.25 -8.30 13.26
N VAL A 57 -13.18 -7.59 13.66
CA VAL A 57 -13.23 -6.15 13.89
C VAL A 57 -13.43 -5.40 12.58
N THR A 58 -12.75 -5.77 11.50
CA THR A 58 -12.93 -5.12 10.19
C THR A 58 -14.29 -5.41 9.57
N ALA A 59 -14.88 -6.58 9.83
CA ALA A 59 -16.27 -6.85 9.44
C ALA A 59 -17.24 -5.84 10.04
N ILE A 60 -17.00 -5.37 11.27
CA ILE A 60 -17.86 -4.41 11.99
C ILE A 60 -17.47 -2.97 11.67
N ALA A 61 -16.20 -2.62 11.90
CA ALA A 61 -15.69 -1.26 11.87
C ALA A 61 -15.20 -0.82 10.47
N GLY A 62 -14.77 -1.74 9.63
CA GLY A 62 -14.17 -1.45 8.32
C GLY A 62 -15.07 -0.66 7.38
N GLY A 63 -14.46 0.00 6.43
CA GLY A 63 -15.11 0.85 5.42
C GLY A 63 -15.44 0.13 4.11
N ARG A 64 -15.03 -1.15 3.96
CA ARG A 64 -15.23 -1.95 2.74
C ARG A 64 -15.87 -3.31 3.04
N PRO A 65 -17.19 -3.50 2.78
CA PRO A 65 -17.83 -4.82 2.85
C PRO A 65 -17.22 -5.82 1.86
N GLY A 66 -17.14 -7.07 2.24
CA GLY A 66 -16.63 -8.15 1.39
C GLY A 66 -15.09 -8.19 1.23
N MET A 67 -14.37 -7.25 1.81
CA MET A 67 -12.90 -7.25 1.86
C MET A 67 -12.40 -8.04 3.07
N ILE A 68 -11.52 -8.98 2.84
CA ILE A 68 -10.94 -9.82 3.89
C ILE A 68 -9.67 -9.19 4.43
N SER A 69 -9.60 -9.06 5.76
CA SER A 69 -8.40 -8.62 6.49
C SER A 69 -7.99 -9.67 7.51
N ALA A 70 -6.68 -9.90 7.63
CA ALA A 70 -6.09 -10.90 8.52
C ALA A 70 -4.61 -10.59 8.79
N ALA A 71 -3.88 -11.47 9.46
CA ALA A 71 -2.42 -11.44 9.47
C ALA A 71 -1.87 -11.55 8.05
N THR A 72 -0.89 -10.72 7.68
CA THR A 72 -0.37 -10.66 6.31
C THR A 72 1.14 -10.78 6.24
N GLY A 73 1.64 -11.27 5.08
CA GLY A 73 3.07 -11.38 4.82
C GLY A 73 3.80 -10.05 4.84
N ALA A 74 3.16 -8.98 4.36
CA ALA A 74 3.73 -7.64 4.39
C ALA A 74 4.00 -7.16 5.82
N MET A 75 3.05 -7.39 6.72
CA MET A 75 3.21 -7.03 8.13
C MET A 75 4.21 -7.96 8.83
N ALA A 76 4.17 -9.26 8.54
CA ALA A 76 5.09 -10.25 9.09
C ALA A 76 6.56 -9.88 8.81
N LEU A 77 6.88 -9.54 7.55
CA LEU A 77 8.25 -9.17 7.13
C LEU A 77 8.79 -7.95 7.87
N VAL A 78 7.95 -6.96 8.18
CA VAL A 78 8.36 -5.76 8.94
C VAL A 78 8.67 -6.09 10.40
N MET A 79 8.08 -7.15 10.94
CA MET A 79 8.22 -7.53 12.36
C MET A 79 9.41 -8.44 12.66
N VAL A 80 10.05 -9.04 11.65
CA VAL A 80 11.10 -10.06 11.81
C VAL A 80 12.22 -9.60 12.76
N ASP A 81 12.82 -8.45 12.45
CA ASP A 81 13.95 -7.94 13.24
C ASP A 81 13.51 -7.55 14.65
N LEU A 82 12.33 -6.92 14.80
CA LEU A 82 11.78 -6.57 16.11
C LEU A 82 11.57 -7.79 17.01
N VAL A 83 11.04 -8.88 16.45
CA VAL A 83 10.81 -10.12 17.19
C VAL A 83 12.13 -10.79 17.56
N LYS A 84 13.08 -10.82 16.65
CA LYS A 84 14.39 -11.42 16.87
C LYS A 84 15.16 -10.73 17.99
N ASP A 85 15.11 -9.40 18.03
CA ASP A 85 15.90 -8.61 18.95
C ASP A 85 15.19 -8.35 20.30
N HIS A 86 13.86 -8.26 20.32
CA HIS A 86 13.08 -7.83 21.48
C HIS A 86 11.92 -8.78 21.86
N GLY A 87 11.59 -9.77 21.02
CA GLY A 87 10.59 -10.79 21.32
C GLY A 87 9.13 -10.37 21.08
N LEU A 88 8.23 -11.28 21.47
CA LEU A 88 6.79 -11.19 21.19
C LEU A 88 6.12 -9.96 21.82
N GLN A 89 6.49 -9.57 23.07
CA GLN A 89 5.83 -8.46 23.76
C GLN A 89 5.99 -7.13 23.03
N TYR A 90 7.18 -6.90 22.45
CA TYR A 90 7.45 -5.71 21.64
C TYR A 90 6.70 -5.75 20.30
N LEU A 91 6.51 -6.93 19.70
CA LEU A 91 5.66 -7.07 18.51
C LEU A 91 4.21 -6.68 18.82
N LEU A 92 3.65 -7.15 19.94
CA LEU A 92 2.28 -6.81 20.35
C LEU A 92 2.13 -5.31 20.59
N ALA A 93 3.09 -4.71 21.30
CA ALA A 93 3.12 -3.27 21.53
C ALA A 93 3.25 -2.45 20.23
N ALA A 94 4.11 -2.90 19.30
CA ALA A 94 4.25 -2.28 17.98
C ALA A 94 2.94 -2.39 17.16
N THR A 95 2.25 -3.51 17.25
CA THR A 95 0.95 -3.73 16.60
C THR A 95 -0.12 -2.75 17.12
N ILE A 96 -0.19 -2.57 18.44
CA ILE A 96 -1.11 -1.60 19.07
C ILE A 96 -0.78 -0.17 18.63
N LEU A 97 0.51 0.21 18.69
CA LEU A 97 0.95 1.55 18.29
C LEU A 97 0.69 1.80 16.80
N ALA A 98 0.93 0.81 15.94
CA ALA A 98 0.60 0.89 14.52
C ALA A 98 -0.91 1.09 14.32
N GLY A 99 -1.74 0.36 15.07
CA GLY A 99 -3.19 0.53 15.04
C GLY A 99 -3.63 1.93 15.47
N LEU A 100 -3.01 2.51 16.51
CA LEU A 100 -3.27 3.90 16.92
C LEU A 100 -2.92 4.90 15.81
N LEU A 101 -1.78 4.73 15.15
CA LEU A 101 -1.39 5.56 14.00
C LEU A 101 -2.37 5.44 12.83
N GLN A 102 -2.90 4.25 12.58
CA GLN A 102 -3.91 4.02 11.53
C GLN A 102 -5.26 4.64 11.88
N VAL A 103 -5.70 4.59 13.16
CA VAL A 103 -6.90 5.30 13.62
C VAL A 103 -6.72 6.81 13.45
N LEU A 104 -5.56 7.33 13.83
CA LEU A 104 -5.23 8.75 13.65
C LEU A 104 -5.25 9.13 12.16
N ALA A 105 -4.67 8.30 11.29
CA ALA A 105 -4.72 8.52 9.85
C ALA A 105 -6.16 8.56 9.31
N GLY A 106 -7.03 7.69 9.80
CA GLY A 106 -8.47 7.71 9.48
C GLY A 106 -9.16 8.99 9.94
N ALA A 107 -8.91 9.42 11.19
CA ALA A 107 -9.45 10.64 11.78
C ALA A 107 -8.98 11.91 11.06
N LEU A 108 -7.71 11.97 10.68
CA LEU A 108 -7.12 13.05 9.87
C LEU A 108 -7.49 12.97 8.38
N LYS A 109 -8.31 12.00 7.98
CA LYS A 109 -8.76 11.77 6.59
C LYS A 109 -7.61 11.52 5.61
N LEU A 110 -6.51 10.94 6.07
CA LEU A 110 -5.33 10.66 5.24
C LEU A 110 -5.55 9.54 4.22
N GLY A 111 -6.63 8.76 4.32
CA GLY A 111 -7.02 7.78 3.30
C GLY A 111 -7.21 8.39 1.90
N VAL A 112 -7.45 9.70 1.83
CA VAL A 112 -7.51 10.44 0.57
C VAL A 112 -6.12 10.61 -0.06
N LEU A 113 -5.03 10.63 0.73
CA LEU A 113 -3.66 10.79 0.21
C LEU A 113 -3.19 9.60 -0.61
N MET A 114 -3.83 8.44 -0.47
CA MET A 114 -3.49 7.25 -1.25
C MET A 114 -3.67 7.45 -2.77
N ARG A 115 -4.50 8.41 -3.20
CA ARG A 115 -4.62 8.78 -4.61
C ARG A 115 -3.34 9.37 -5.22
N PHE A 116 -2.41 9.85 -4.37
CA PHE A 116 -1.13 10.40 -4.81
C PHE A 116 -0.04 9.33 -4.99
N VAL A 117 -0.28 8.11 -4.53
CA VAL A 117 0.63 6.99 -4.78
C VAL A 117 0.45 6.54 -6.22
N SER A 118 1.49 6.66 -7.02
CA SER A 118 1.41 6.30 -8.44
C SER A 118 1.28 4.80 -8.64
N ARG A 119 0.62 4.39 -9.73
CA ARG A 119 0.45 2.97 -10.09
C ARG A 119 1.78 2.21 -10.17
N SER A 120 2.84 2.87 -10.63
CA SER A 120 4.18 2.28 -10.72
C SER A 120 4.77 1.92 -9.35
N VAL A 121 4.54 2.76 -8.33
CA VAL A 121 4.94 2.48 -6.94
C VAL A 121 4.18 1.28 -6.41
N ILE A 122 2.86 1.23 -6.64
CA ILE A 122 1.99 0.11 -6.22
C ILE A 122 2.46 -1.20 -6.85
N THR A 123 2.68 -1.21 -8.16
CA THR A 123 3.17 -2.40 -8.87
C THR A 123 4.54 -2.83 -8.35
N GLY A 124 5.45 -1.88 -8.13
CA GLY A 124 6.77 -2.15 -7.55
C GLY A 124 6.69 -2.75 -6.15
N PHE A 125 5.84 -2.19 -5.28
CA PHE A 125 5.59 -2.70 -3.92
C PHE A 125 5.07 -4.14 -3.93
N VAL A 126 4.05 -4.43 -4.73
CA VAL A 126 3.45 -5.78 -4.81
C VAL A 126 4.44 -6.80 -5.34
N ASN A 127 5.23 -6.45 -6.36
CA ASN A 127 6.27 -7.33 -6.88
C ASN A 127 7.40 -7.57 -5.88
N ALA A 128 7.83 -6.53 -5.17
CA ALA A 128 8.83 -6.65 -4.11
C ALA A 128 8.34 -7.54 -2.96
N LEU A 129 7.08 -7.37 -2.53
CA LEU A 129 6.44 -8.21 -1.52
C LEU A 129 6.42 -9.68 -1.95
N ALA A 130 6.03 -9.96 -3.18
CA ALA A 130 6.03 -11.31 -3.73
C ALA A 130 7.43 -11.95 -3.71
N ILE A 131 8.47 -11.19 -4.10
CA ILE A 131 9.86 -11.65 -4.05
C ILE A 131 10.28 -11.92 -2.60
N LEU A 132 9.99 -11.03 -1.66
CA LEU A 132 10.36 -11.21 -0.25
C LEU A 132 9.65 -12.42 0.38
N ILE A 133 8.35 -12.63 0.10
CA ILE A 133 7.62 -13.83 0.54
C ILE A 133 8.29 -15.09 0.01
N PHE A 134 8.69 -15.11 -1.26
CA PHE A 134 9.40 -16.25 -1.85
C PHE A 134 10.76 -16.48 -1.17
N LEU A 135 11.55 -15.44 -0.98
CA LEU A 135 12.87 -15.53 -0.33
C LEU A 135 12.76 -16.00 1.12
N ALA A 136 11.70 -15.62 1.84
CA ALA A 136 11.43 -16.07 3.20
C ALA A 136 11.17 -17.59 3.31
N GLN A 137 10.83 -18.27 2.19
CA GLN A 137 10.68 -19.73 2.17
C GLN A 137 12.01 -20.48 1.96
N MET A 138 13.04 -19.80 1.49
CA MET A 138 14.32 -20.47 1.14
C MET A 138 14.99 -21.21 2.31
N PRO A 139 14.97 -20.71 3.57
CA PRO A 139 15.56 -21.45 4.70
C PRO A 139 14.89 -22.80 4.98
N GLU A 140 13.63 -22.97 4.59
CA GLU A 140 12.91 -24.26 4.76
C GLU A 140 13.18 -25.25 3.62
N LEU A 141 13.78 -24.79 2.51
CA LEU A 141 14.13 -25.65 1.36
C LEU A 141 15.62 -25.94 1.28
N ILE A 142 16.49 -24.93 1.49
CA ILE A 142 17.94 -25.06 1.31
C ILE A 142 18.55 -25.88 2.45
N GLY A 143 19.38 -26.87 2.11
CA GLY A 143 20.04 -27.73 3.09
C GLY A 143 19.13 -28.79 3.72
N ARG A 144 17.92 -28.96 3.21
CA ARG A 144 16.97 -30.00 3.66
C ARG A 144 17.05 -31.26 2.79
N SER A 145 16.45 -32.34 3.33
CA SER A 145 16.38 -33.62 2.63
C SER A 145 15.60 -33.51 1.31
N TRP A 146 15.85 -34.43 0.36
CA TRP A 146 15.13 -34.48 -0.91
C TRP A 146 13.61 -34.66 -0.71
N HIS A 147 13.16 -35.24 0.41
CA HIS A 147 11.75 -35.40 0.75
C HIS A 147 11.03 -34.06 0.85
N VAL A 148 11.67 -33.02 1.41
CA VAL A 148 11.11 -31.68 1.53
C VAL A 148 10.85 -31.10 0.14
N TRP A 149 11.81 -31.27 -0.78
CA TRP A 149 11.63 -30.82 -2.17
C TRP A 149 10.55 -31.61 -2.89
N ALA A 150 10.47 -32.92 -2.68
CA ALA A 150 9.43 -33.77 -3.25
C ALA A 150 8.03 -33.38 -2.77
N VAL A 151 7.87 -33.14 -1.46
CA VAL A 151 6.61 -32.68 -0.87
C VAL A 151 6.22 -31.31 -1.42
N CYS A 152 7.16 -30.37 -1.50
CA CYS A 152 6.90 -29.05 -2.05
C CYS A 152 6.49 -29.11 -3.54
N ALA A 153 7.21 -29.88 -4.35
CA ALA A 153 6.90 -30.07 -5.76
C ALA A 153 5.53 -30.75 -5.97
N ALA A 154 5.23 -31.78 -5.20
CA ALA A 154 3.93 -32.45 -5.22
C ALA A 154 2.80 -31.51 -4.80
N GLY A 155 3.05 -30.66 -3.80
CA GLY A 155 2.11 -29.62 -3.35
C GLY A 155 1.79 -28.64 -4.47
N LEU A 156 2.82 -28.09 -5.12
CA LEU A 156 2.65 -27.20 -6.26
C LEU A 156 1.92 -27.88 -7.42
N ALA A 157 2.25 -29.15 -7.71
CA ALA A 157 1.56 -29.92 -8.74
C ALA A 157 0.05 -30.05 -8.43
N ILE A 158 -0.32 -30.41 -7.20
CA ILE A 158 -1.72 -30.50 -6.77
C ILE A 158 -2.38 -29.12 -6.90
N ILE A 159 -1.75 -28.05 -6.39
CA ILE A 159 -2.30 -26.69 -6.38
C ILE A 159 -2.62 -26.20 -7.82
N TYR A 160 -1.76 -26.47 -8.80
CA TYR A 160 -1.92 -25.97 -10.17
C TYR A 160 -2.70 -26.95 -11.09
N LEU A 161 -2.69 -28.25 -10.81
CA LEU A 161 -3.39 -29.24 -11.65
C LEU A 161 -4.83 -29.47 -11.19
N LEU A 162 -5.11 -29.48 -9.90
CA LEU A 162 -6.44 -29.75 -9.37
C LEU A 162 -7.53 -28.81 -9.91
N PRO A 163 -7.30 -27.49 -10.08
CA PRO A 163 -8.30 -26.58 -10.63
C PRO A 163 -8.71 -26.88 -12.07
N ARG A 164 -7.94 -27.71 -12.80
CA ARG A 164 -8.30 -28.21 -14.14
C ARG A 164 -9.33 -29.33 -14.09
N VAL A 165 -9.41 -30.04 -12.94
CA VAL A 165 -10.34 -31.15 -12.71
C VAL A 165 -11.56 -30.68 -11.93
N THR A 166 -11.35 -29.97 -10.82
CA THR A 166 -12.42 -29.44 -9.98
C THR A 166 -12.06 -28.11 -9.37
N ARG A 167 -13.05 -27.23 -9.25
CA ARG A 167 -12.96 -25.94 -8.56
C ARG A 167 -13.85 -25.88 -7.32
N ALA A 168 -14.45 -27.02 -6.94
CA ALA A 168 -15.37 -27.08 -5.82
C ALA A 168 -14.68 -26.91 -4.44
N VAL A 169 -13.37 -27.23 -4.38
CA VAL A 169 -12.57 -27.16 -3.14
C VAL A 169 -11.30 -26.36 -3.42
N PRO A 170 -10.85 -25.49 -2.48
CA PRO A 170 -9.59 -24.78 -2.62
C PRO A 170 -8.41 -25.73 -2.79
N SER A 171 -7.68 -25.62 -3.90
CA SER A 171 -6.57 -26.53 -4.22
C SER A 171 -5.43 -26.51 -3.16
N PRO A 172 -5.08 -25.39 -2.52
CA PRO A 172 -4.11 -25.39 -1.43
C PRO A 172 -4.53 -26.27 -0.24
N LEU A 173 -5.81 -26.25 0.10
CA LEU A 173 -6.33 -27.11 1.19
C LEU A 173 -6.20 -28.59 0.84
N VAL A 174 -6.55 -28.98 -0.38
CA VAL A 174 -6.40 -30.38 -0.84
C VAL A 174 -4.93 -30.79 -0.82
N ALA A 175 -4.03 -29.92 -1.29
CA ALA A 175 -2.59 -30.18 -1.24
C ALA A 175 -2.12 -30.44 0.19
N ILE A 176 -2.51 -29.61 1.15
CA ILE A 176 -2.14 -29.77 2.55
C ILE A 176 -2.67 -31.11 3.10
N VAL A 177 -3.96 -31.42 2.91
CA VAL A 177 -4.58 -32.66 3.41
C VAL A 177 -3.90 -33.89 2.80
N VAL A 178 -3.71 -33.92 1.50
CA VAL A 178 -3.08 -35.06 0.80
C VAL A 178 -1.64 -35.25 1.24
N LEU A 179 -0.86 -34.16 1.30
CA LEU A 179 0.56 -34.22 1.69
C LEU A 179 0.72 -34.59 3.17
N THR A 180 -0.18 -34.13 4.04
CA THR A 180 -0.19 -34.54 5.45
C THR A 180 -0.48 -36.02 5.58
N ALA A 181 -1.50 -36.50 4.88
CA ALA A 181 -1.84 -37.93 4.90
C ALA A 181 -0.70 -38.82 4.36
N LEU A 182 -0.03 -38.39 3.28
CA LEU A 182 1.13 -39.09 2.70
C LEU A 182 2.33 -39.05 3.64
N SER A 183 2.62 -37.91 4.26
CA SER A 183 3.73 -37.77 5.21
C SER A 183 3.57 -38.70 6.41
N ILE A 184 2.36 -38.79 6.96
CA ILE A 184 2.03 -39.70 8.07
C ILE A 184 2.10 -41.16 7.60
N GLY A 185 1.46 -41.50 6.47
CA GLY A 185 1.39 -42.86 5.97
C GLY A 185 2.75 -43.44 5.54
N LEU A 186 3.65 -42.64 5.05
CA LEU A 186 5.00 -43.01 4.61
C LEU A 186 6.05 -42.81 5.70
N HIS A 187 5.68 -42.32 6.88
CA HIS A 187 6.55 -42.04 8.03
C HIS A 187 7.76 -41.17 7.63
N TRP A 188 7.53 -40.16 6.81
CA TRP A 188 8.58 -39.24 6.41
C TRP A 188 9.00 -38.35 7.57
N ASP A 189 10.28 -38.32 7.86
CA ASP A 189 10.86 -37.42 8.87
C ASP A 189 10.98 -36.01 8.28
N VAL A 190 9.87 -35.26 8.30
CA VAL A 190 9.79 -33.89 7.85
C VAL A 190 9.25 -33.02 8.99
N ARG A 191 9.79 -31.81 9.12
CA ARG A 191 9.28 -30.86 10.12
C ARG A 191 7.80 -30.57 9.89
N THR A 192 7.06 -30.49 10.99
CA THR A 192 5.64 -30.18 11.01
C THR A 192 5.35 -28.82 11.62
N VAL A 193 4.12 -28.33 11.48
CA VAL A 193 3.68 -27.09 12.15
C VAL A 193 3.81 -27.20 13.67
N GLY A 194 3.57 -28.38 14.24
CA GLY A 194 3.73 -28.63 15.67
C GLY A 194 5.15 -28.41 16.19
N ASP A 195 6.16 -28.57 15.33
CA ASP A 195 7.58 -28.33 15.66
C ASP A 195 7.96 -26.83 15.62
N MET A 196 7.08 -25.99 15.09
CA MET A 196 7.35 -24.56 14.90
C MET A 196 6.83 -23.69 16.04
N GLY A 197 6.02 -24.24 16.95
CA GLY A 197 5.50 -23.50 18.10
C GLY A 197 4.07 -23.87 18.48
N ALA A 198 3.52 -23.12 19.43
CA ALA A 198 2.20 -23.40 19.99
C ALA A 198 1.09 -23.01 19.01
N LEU A 199 0.08 -23.90 18.90
CA LEU A 199 -1.20 -23.64 18.24
C LEU A 199 -2.24 -23.16 19.25
N PRO A 200 -3.31 -22.47 18.80
CA PRO A 200 -4.43 -22.14 19.68
C PRO A 200 -5.07 -23.39 20.28
N ASP A 201 -5.16 -23.42 21.59
CA ASP A 201 -5.89 -24.43 22.39
C ASP A 201 -7.15 -23.84 23.03
N SER A 202 -7.31 -22.53 22.95
CA SER A 202 -8.38 -21.76 23.57
C SER A 202 -8.72 -20.52 22.75
N LEU A 203 -9.76 -19.82 23.15
CA LEU A 203 -10.06 -18.49 22.60
C LEU A 203 -9.00 -17.49 23.04
N PRO A 204 -8.71 -16.45 22.22
CA PRO A 204 -7.76 -15.42 22.58
C PRO A 204 -8.20 -14.68 23.85
N VAL A 205 -7.28 -14.54 24.80
CA VAL A 205 -7.50 -13.87 26.08
C VAL A 205 -6.92 -12.46 26.02
N PHE A 206 -7.64 -11.52 26.63
CA PHE A 206 -7.15 -10.15 26.74
C PHE A 206 -5.84 -10.12 27.54
N LEU A 207 -4.84 -9.45 26.98
CA LEU A 207 -3.55 -9.20 27.62
C LEU A 207 -3.07 -7.79 27.28
N PHE A 208 -2.33 -7.20 28.19
CA PHE A 208 -1.61 -5.97 27.90
C PHE A 208 -0.13 -6.31 27.71
N PRO A 209 0.53 -5.83 26.63
CA PRO A 209 1.94 -6.14 26.40
C PRO A 209 2.82 -5.70 27.57
N ASP A 210 3.65 -6.61 28.07
CA ASP A 210 4.58 -6.36 29.15
C ASP A 210 5.87 -5.72 28.60
N VAL A 211 5.78 -4.42 28.33
CA VAL A 211 6.90 -3.60 27.86
C VAL A 211 7.01 -2.34 28.72
N PRO A 212 8.23 -1.87 29.04
CA PRO A 212 8.41 -0.64 29.80
C PRO A 212 7.81 0.56 29.06
N LEU A 213 6.93 1.32 29.70
CA LEU A 213 6.35 2.54 29.12
C LEU A 213 7.33 3.71 29.28
N THR A 214 8.48 3.62 28.63
CA THR A 214 9.53 4.64 28.64
C THR A 214 9.66 5.33 27.30
N TRP A 215 10.33 6.49 27.30
CA TRP A 215 10.62 7.22 26.07
C TRP A 215 11.52 6.42 25.11
N ASP A 216 12.42 5.61 25.65
CA ASP A 216 13.33 4.77 24.88
C ASP A 216 12.55 3.63 24.16
N THR A 217 11.59 3.02 24.86
CA THR A 217 10.68 2.04 24.25
C THR A 217 9.86 2.67 23.13
N LEU A 218 9.34 3.87 23.33
CA LEU A 218 8.59 4.57 22.28
C LEU A 218 9.48 4.89 21.07
N ARG A 219 10.71 5.35 21.30
CA ARG A 219 11.70 5.60 20.23
C ARG A 219 12.02 4.35 19.41
N LEU A 220 12.11 3.20 20.09
CA LEU A 220 12.34 1.91 19.45
C LEU A 220 11.13 1.47 18.60
N LEU A 221 9.93 1.55 19.17
CA LEU A 221 8.70 1.05 18.54
C LEU A 221 8.18 1.96 17.43
N LEU A 222 8.35 3.28 17.54
CA LEU A 222 7.74 4.25 16.64
C LEU A 222 8.11 4.04 15.16
N PRO A 223 9.38 3.82 14.77
CA PRO A 223 9.74 3.58 13.37
C PRO A 223 9.08 2.32 12.80
N VAL A 224 9.12 1.21 13.55
CA VAL A 224 8.52 -0.06 13.15
C VAL A 224 7.00 0.08 13.06
N SER A 225 6.37 0.68 14.07
CA SER A 225 4.92 0.91 14.08
C SER A 225 4.45 1.85 12.98
N ALA A 226 5.23 2.89 12.67
CA ALA A 226 4.95 3.77 11.54
C ALA A 226 5.04 3.03 10.19
N THR A 227 6.06 2.19 10.05
CA THR A 227 6.21 1.30 8.88
C THR A 227 5.01 0.37 8.75
N LEU A 228 4.62 -0.32 9.83
CA LEU A 228 3.45 -1.19 9.87
C LEU A 228 2.16 -0.43 9.50
N ALA A 229 1.99 0.77 10.05
CA ALA A 229 0.81 1.60 9.76
C ALA A 229 0.75 1.96 8.27
N VAL A 230 1.85 2.43 7.69
CA VAL A 230 1.92 2.83 6.28
C VAL A 230 1.73 1.63 5.36
N VAL A 231 2.48 0.54 5.57
CA VAL A 231 2.39 -0.68 4.75
C VAL A 231 0.99 -1.28 4.82
N GLY A 232 0.43 -1.41 6.03
CA GLY A 232 -0.91 -1.97 6.22
C GLY A 232 -2.01 -1.13 5.58
N LEU A 233 -1.94 0.21 5.67
CA LEU A 233 -2.88 1.10 5.00
C LEU A 233 -2.73 1.06 3.48
N LEU A 234 -1.50 1.01 2.95
CA LEU A 234 -1.25 0.89 1.52
C LEU A 234 -1.89 -0.37 0.96
N GLU A 235 -1.62 -1.53 1.56
CA GLU A 235 -2.17 -2.82 1.13
C GLU A 235 -3.70 -2.84 1.25
N SER A 236 -4.25 -2.29 2.34
CA SER A 236 -5.70 -2.21 2.54
C SER A 236 -6.40 -1.31 1.52
N MET A 237 -5.80 -0.16 1.17
CA MET A 237 -6.38 0.72 0.17
C MET A 237 -6.30 0.13 -1.25
N MET A 238 -5.22 -0.59 -1.57
CA MET A 238 -5.10 -1.32 -2.83
C MET A 238 -6.12 -2.44 -2.94
N THR A 239 -6.28 -3.22 -1.86
CA THR A 239 -7.28 -4.29 -1.79
C THR A 239 -8.69 -3.71 -1.93
N ALA A 240 -8.98 -2.60 -1.24
CA ALA A 240 -10.26 -1.90 -1.35
C ALA A 240 -10.55 -1.48 -2.80
N GLN A 241 -9.54 -0.95 -3.52
CA GLN A 241 -9.68 -0.58 -4.93
C GLN A 241 -10.00 -1.80 -5.81
N ILE A 242 -9.31 -2.92 -5.61
CA ILE A 242 -9.57 -4.15 -6.38
C ILE A 242 -10.99 -4.67 -6.12
N VAL A 243 -11.43 -4.63 -4.85
CA VAL A 243 -12.80 -5.04 -4.51
C VAL A 243 -13.84 -4.04 -5.05
N GLU A 244 -13.53 -2.72 -5.09
CA GLU A 244 -14.35 -1.71 -5.79
C GLU A 244 -14.53 -2.08 -7.26
N ASP A 245 -13.43 -2.35 -7.96
CA ASP A 245 -13.42 -2.69 -9.39
C ASP A 245 -14.15 -3.99 -9.70
N MET A 246 -14.16 -4.97 -8.75
CA MET A 246 -14.86 -6.25 -8.93
C MET A 246 -16.36 -6.20 -8.62
N THR A 247 -16.81 -5.21 -7.85
CA THR A 247 -18.17 -5.16 -7.30
C THR A 247 -18.96 -3.93 -7.71
N ASP A 248 -18.31 -2.97 -8.39
CA ASP A 248 -18.86 -1.67 -8.79
C ASP A 248 -19.50 -0.88 -7.61
N THR A 249 -18.90 -1.03 -6.42
CA THR A 249 -19.41 -0.38 -5.20
C THR A 249 -18.30 0.42 -4.51
N PRO A 250 -18.56 1.65 -4.01
CA PRO A 250 -17.53 2.51 -3.43
C PRO A 250 -17.15 2.09 -2.01
N SER A 251 -15.89 2.35 -1.63
CA SER A 251 -15.36 2.19 -0.27
C SER A 251 -15.35 3.50 0.51
N GLN A 252 -15.50 3.39 1.81
CA GLN A 252 -15.30 4.49 2.77
C GLN A 252 -13.85 4.48 3.27
N ARG A 253 -12.91 5.02 2.49
CA ARG A 253 -11.45 4.89 2.72
C ARG A 253 -11.00 5.34 4.11
N ASN A 254 -11.49 6.48 4.62
CA ASN A 254 -11.11 6.97 5.95
C ASN A 254 -11.65 6.07 7.07
N ARG A 255 -12.88 5.54 6.90
CA ARG A 255 -13.44 4.54 7.81
C ARG A 255 -12.63 3.24 7.76
N GLU A 256 -12.16 2.87 6.59
CA GLU A 256 -11.30 1.70 6.43
C GLU A 256 -9.97 1.86 7.18
N CYS A 257 -9.31 3.01 7.06
CA CYS A 257 -8.10 3.31 7.84
C CYS A 257 -8.34 3.16 9.35
N ALA A 258 -9.43 3.75 9.85
CA ALA A 258 -9.77 3.65 11.27
C ALA A 258 -10.16 2.22 11.68
N GLY A 259 -10.87 1.50 10.81
CA GLY A 259 -11.27 0.11 11.03
C GLY A 259 -10.08 -0.84 11.10
N GLN A 260 -9.11 -0.71 10.21
CA GLN A 260 -7.86 -1.45 10.24
C GLN A 260 -7.05 -1.14 11.51
N GLY A 261 -7.00 0.14 11.89
CA GLY A 261 -6.33 0.56 13.13
C GLY A 261 -6.97 -0.06 14.38
N LEU A 262 -8.31 0.00 14.49
CA LEU A 262 -9.03 -0.64 15.59
C LEU A 262 -8.81 -2.15 15.62
N ALA A 263 -8.75 -2.79 14.45
CA ALA A 263 -8.48 -4.22 14.31
C ALA A 263 -7.08 -4.58 14.79
N ASN A 264 -6.05 -3.80 14.45
CA ASN A 264 -4.68 -4.00 14.90
C ASN A 264 -4.52 -3.76 16.40
N ILE A 265 -5.18 -2.73 16.98
CA ILE A 265 -5.23 -2.53 18.43
C ILE A 265 -5.81 -3.76 19.10
N THR A 266 -6.95 -4.25 18.61
CA THR A 266 -7.60 -5.43 19.16
C THR A 266 -6.70 -6.67 19.02
N ALA A 267 -6.10 -6.88 17.85
CA ALA A 267 -5.18 -8.01 17.65
C ALA A 267 -4.03 -7.99 18.65
N GLY A 268 -3.36 -6.85 18.83
CA GLY A 268 -2.25 -6.71 19.78
C GLY A 268 -2.67 -6.94 21.25
N LEU A 269 -3.90 -6.54 21.63
CA LEU A 269 -4.45 -6.77 22.97
C LEU A 269 -4.93 -8.22 23.19
N PHE A 270 -5.08 -9.01 22.15
CA PHE A 270 -5.49 -10.41 22.22
C PHE A 270 -4.38 -11.37 21.75
N GLY A 271 -3.12 -10.94 21.83
CA GLY A 271 -1.96 -11.78 21.55
C GLY A 271 -1.69 -12.05 20.08
N GLY A 272 -2.27 -11.25 19.19
CA GLY A 272 -2.11 -11.36 17.74
C GLY A 272 -1.12 -10.34 17.18
N MET A 273 -0.46 -10.72 16.08
CA MET A 273 0.41 -9.84 15.30
C MET A 273 -0.39 -8.84 14.46
N GLY A 274 0.28 -7.84 13.91
CA GLY A 274 -0.33 -6.91 12.98
C GLY A 274 -0.77 -7.55 11.67
N GLY A 275 -1.81 -6.98 11.07
CA GLY A 275 -2.31 -7.40 9.77
C GLY A 275 -3.00 -6.27 9.02
N CYS A 276 -3.51 -6.60 7.85
CA CYS A 276 -4.19 -5.66 6.96
C CYS A 276 -5.10 -6.41 5.98
N ALA A 277 -5.70 -5.72 5.02
CA ALA A 277 -6.51 -6.37 4.02
C ALA A 277 -5.65 -7.18 3.04
N MET A 278 -6.10 -8.38 2.71
CA MET A 278 -5.42 -9.32 1.83
C MET A 278 -6.05 -9.32 0.43
N ILE A 279 -5.26 -9.02 -0.58
CA ILE A 279 -5.72 -9.00 -1.99
C ILE A 279 -6.25 -10.39 -2.39
N GLY A 280 -5.45 -11.44 -2.23
CA GLY A 280 -5.80 -12.79 -2.64
C GLY A 280 -7.10 -13.30 -2.02
N GLN A 281 -7.22 -13.17 -0.70
CA GLN A 281 -8.38 -13.62 0.06
C GLN A 281 -9.65 -12.80 -0.25
N SER A 282 -9.50 -11.50 -0.48
CA SER A 282 -10.62 -10.65 -0.90
C SER A 282 -11.12 -11.01 -2.29
N VAL A 283 -10.20 -11.30 -3.22
CA VAL A 283 -10.55 -11.77 -4.57
C VAL A 283 -11.26 -13.14 -4.50
N ILE A 284 -10.75 -14.08 -3.69
CA ILE A 284 -11.39 -15.38 -3.46
C ILE A 284 -12.80 -15.18 -2.90
N ASN A 285 -12.96 -14.34 -1.88
CA ASN A 285 -14.26 -14.03 -1.26
C ASN A 285 -15.27 -13.53 -2.29
N VAL A 286 -14.90 -12.50 -3.04
CA VAL A 286 -15.78 -11.88 -4.05
C VAL A 286 -16.09 -12.84 -5.19
N SER A 287 -15.09 -13.60 -5.68
CA SER A 287 -15.27 -14.59 -6.76
C SER A 287 -16.12 -15.78 -6.34
N SER A 288 -16.12 -16.12 -5.04
CA SER A 288 -16.96 -17.17 -4.45
C SER A 288 -18.38 -16.68 -4.09
N GLY A 289 -18.70 -15.42 -4.42
CA GLY A 289 -20.03 -14.84 -4.22
C GLY A 289 -20.19 -13.99 -2.96
N GLY A 290 -19.15 -13.80 -2.15
CA GLY A 290 -19.17 -12.90 -0.99
C GLY A 290 -19.30 -11.44 -1.41
N ARG A 291 -20.16 -10.70 -0.72
CA ARG A 291 -20.41 -9.27 -0.98
C ARG A 291 -20.56 -8.46 0.29
N GLY A 292 -20.98 -9.09 1.36
CA GLY A 292 -21.34 -8.46 2.62
C GLY A 292 -20.24 -8.54 3.67
N ARG A 293 -20.51 -7.89 4.80
CA ARG A 293 -19.69 -7.94 6.02
C ARG A 293 -19.72 -9.33 6.68
N LEU A 294 -20.82 -10.06 6.45
CA LEU A 294 -21.04 -11.38 7.02
C LEU A 294 -19.97 -12.38 6.53
N SER A 295 -19.51 -12.27 5.28
CA SER A 295 -18.47 -13.16 4.76
C SER A 295 -17.14 -13.00 5.52
N CYS A 296 -16.77 -11.76 5.87
CA CYS A 296 -15.56 -11.48 6.65
C CYS A 296 -15.68 -12.01 8.09
N LEU A 297 -16.85 -11.80 8.73
CA LEU A 297 -17.13 -12.32 10.07
C LEU A 297 -17.06 -13.85 10.11
N VAL A 298 -17.70 -14.50 9.14
CA VAL A 298 -17.70 -15.98 9.03
C VAL A 298 -16.27 -16.48 8.79
N ALA A 299 -15.50 -15.82 7.93
CA ALA A 299 -14.11 -16.22 7.69
C ALA A 299 -13.28 -16.21 8.98
N GLY A 300 -13.34 -15.13 9.77
CA GLY A 300 -12.58 -15.03 11.02
C GLY A 300 -13.05 -16.00 12.09
N VAL A 301 -14.36 -16.06 12.35
CA VAL A 301 -14.92 -16.94 13.40
C VAL A 301 -14.70 -18.41 13.07
N LEU A 302 -14.98 -18.81 11.82
CA LEU A 302 -14.82 -20.20 11.41
C LEU A 302 -13.35 -20.63 11.40
N LEU A 303 -12.42 -19.74 10.98
CA LEU A 303 -10.98 -19.99 11.08
C LEU A 303 -10.59 -20.38 12.51
N LEU A 304 -10.97 -19.55 13.49
CA LEU A 304 -10.60 -19.82 14.89
C LEU A 304 -11.23 -21.12 15.40
N LEU A 305 -12.51 -21.34 15.11
CA LEU A 305 -13.19 -22.58 15.51
C LEU A 305 -12.52 -23.82 14.90
N LEU A 306 -12.20 -23.78 13.61
CA LEU A 306 -11.52 -24.89 12.92
C LEU A 306 -10.16 -25.20 13.52
N VAL A 307 -9.40 -24.17 13.91
CA VAL A 307 -8.05 -24.36 14.45
C VAL A 307 -8.10 -24.82 15.90
N VAL A 308 -8.95 -24.25 16.75
CA VAL A 308 -9.08 -24.66 18.16
C VAL A 308 -9.55 -26.11 18.28
N TYR A 309 -10.59 -26.49 17.53
CA TYR A 309 -11.10 -27.87 17.56
C TYR A 309 -10.30 -28.85 16.70
N GLY A 310 -9.56 -28.37 15.70
CA GLY A 310 -8.73 -29.14 14.77
C GLY A 310 -7.23 -29.10 15.05
N ALA A 311 -6.79 -28.58 16.20
CA ALA A 311 -5.38 -28.38 16.54
C ALA A 311 -4.52 -29.63 16.32
N GLU A 312 -5.01 -30.82 16.67
CA GLU A 312 -4.29 -32.08 16.50
C GLU A 312 -3.98 -32.40 15.03
N TRP A 313 -4.89 -32.06 14.12
CA TRP A 313 -4.67 -32.23 12.68
C TRP A 313 -3.72 -31.17 12.12
N VAL A 314 -3.86 -29.92 12.58
CA VAL A 314 -3.02 -28.82 12.14
C VAL A 314 -1.55 -29.01 12.56
N ARG A 315 -1.28 -29.57 13.72
CA ARG A 315 0.07 -29.90 14.21
C ARG A 315 0.83 -30.82 13.27
N GLN A 316 0.14 -31.73 12.58
CA GLN A 316 0.73 -32.76 11.72
C GLN A 316 1.04 -32.25 10.30
N ILE A 317 0.65 -31.03 9.94
CA ILE A 317 0.89 -30.46 8.61
C ILE A 317 2.39 -30.33 8.37
N PRO A 318 2.95 -30.93 7.29
CA PRO A 318 4.35 -30.75 6.93
C PRO A 318 4.66 -29.31 6.56
N MET A 319 5.76 -28.76 7.07
CA MET A 319 6.22 -27.42 6.70
C MET A 319 6.41 -27.27 5.19
N ALA A 320 6.89 -28.30 4.51
CA ALA A 320 7.05 -28.31 3.06
C ALA A 320 5.73 -28.11 2.29
N ALA A 321 4.59 -28.53 2.85
CA ALA A 321 3.27 -28.28 2.27
C ALA A 321 2.90 -26.79 2.39
N LEU A 322 3.18 -26.15 3.52
CA LEU A 322 2.99 -24.70 3.70
C LEU A 322 3.91 -23.89 2.79
N VAL A 323 5.16 -24.33 2.63
CA VAL A 323 6.10 -23.70 1.67
C VAL A 323 5.53 -23.74 0.25
N ALA A 324 4.95 -24.86 -0.19
CA ALA A 324 4.29 -24.93 -1.50
C ALA A 324 3.15 -23.91 -1.64
N VAL A 325 2.35 -23.74 -0.58
CA VAL A 325 1.28 -22.74 -0.55
C VAL A 325 1.88 -21.32 -0.63
N MET A 326 2.93 -21.02 0.13
CA MET A 326 3.56 -19.71 0.12
C MET A 326 4.25 -19.39 -1.22
N VAL A 327 4.87 -20.37 -1.86
CA VAL A 327 5.40 -20.22 -3.23
C VAL A 327 4.27 -19.90 -4.21
N MET A 328 3.11 -20.59 -4.10
CA MET A 328 1.93 -20.27 -4.92
C MET A 328 1.42 -18.86 -4.65
N VAL A 329 1.33 -18.43 -3.38
CA VAL A 329 0.94 -17.07 -3.00
C VAL A 329 1.91 -16.04 -3.59
N SER A 330 3.21 -16.28 -3.49
CA SER A 330 4.25 -15.41 -4.10
C SER A 330 4.07 -15.28 -5.62
N ILE A 331 3.92 -16.40 -6.33
CA ILE A 331 3.70 -16.42 -7.79
C ILE A 331 2.41 -15.70 -8.16
N GLY A 332 1.34 -15.90 -7.39
CA GLY A 332 0.03 -15.28 -7.61
C GLY A 332 -0.01 -13.79 -7.28
N THR A 333 0.78 -13.35 -6.31
CA THR A 333 0.92 -11.93 -5.94
C THR A 333 1.75 -11.17 -6.95
N PHE A 334 2.76 -11.79 -7.54
CA PHE A 334 3.63 -11.15 -8.50
C PHE A 334 2.88 -10.72 -9.76
N GLN A 335 2.97 -9.45 -10.12
CA GLN A 335 2.31 -8.89 -11.30
C GLN A 335 3.11 -9.17 -12.59
N TRP A 336 2.95 -10.34 -13.18
CA TRP A 336 3.69 -10.78 -14.38
C TRP A 336 3.53 -9.84 -15.58
N ARG A 337 2.40 -9.14 -15.70
CA ARG A 337 2.16 -8.14 -16.73
C ARG A 337 3.13 -6.95 -16.64
N SER A 338 3.72 -6.72 -15.46
CA SER A 338 4.68 -5.64 -15.26
C SER A 338 5.90 -5.74 -16.19
N PHE A 339 6.32 -6.95 -16.60
CA PHE A 339 7.39 -7.12 -17.60
C PHE A 339 7.00 -6.61 -18.99
N GLN A 340 5.74 -6.76 -19.39
CA GLN A 340 5.25 -6.23 -20.67
C GLN A 340 5.08 -4.71 -20.57
N GLU A 341 4.60 -4.23 -19.44
CA GLU A 341 4.41 -2.82 -19.14
C GLU A 341 5.74 -2.05 -19.12
N LEU A 342 6.86 -2.69 -18.71
CA LEU A 342 8.21 -2.09 -18.77
C LEU A 342 8.59 -1.59 -20.17
N ARG A 343 8.12 -2.26 -21.21
CA ARG A 343 8.41 -1.90 -22.62
C ARG A 343 7.43 -0.87 -23.17
N GLN A 344 6.21 -0.83 -22.66
CA GLN A 344 5.11 0.00 -23.18
C GLN A 344 4.94 1.32 -22.42
N HIS A 345 5.28 1.35 -21.14
CA HIS A 345 5.10 2.52 -20.28
C HIS A 345 6.25 3.53 -20.43
N PRO A 346 6.00 4.81 -20.09
CA PRO A 346 7.06 5.82 -20.06
C PRO A 346 8.25 5.39 -19.19
N LYS A 347 9.46 5.63 -19.65
CA LYS A 347 10.70 5.25 -18.93
C LYS A 347 10.73 5.69 -17.47
N SER A 348 10.16 6.86 -17.14
CA SER A 348 10.04 7.33 -15.75
C SER A 348 9.21 6.40 -14.87
N SER A 349 8.10 5.87 -15.38
CA SER A 349 7.25 4.93 -14.64
C SER A 349 7.96 3.60 -14.39
N SER A 350 8.70 3.11 -15.39
CA SER A 350 9.50 1.88 -15.28
C SER A 350 10.64 2.04 -14.27
N VAL A 351 11.34 3.19 -14.27
CA VAL A 351 12.40 3.49 -13.29
C VAL A 351 11.83 3.52 -11.87
N VAL A 352 10.69 4.17 -11.66
CA VAL A 352 10.02 4.21 -10.34
C VAL A 352 9.70 2.80 -9.85
N MET A 353 9.10 1.96 -10.70
CA MET A 353 8.75 0.60 -10.34
C MET A 353 9.99 -0.23 -9.99
N ILE A 354 11.02 -0.21 -10.84
CA ILE A 354 12.27 -0.97 -10.63
C ILE A 354 12.97 -0.48 -9.35
N ALA A 355 13.08 0.84 -9.15
CA ALA A 355 13.72 1.39 -7.95
C ALA A 355 12.97 0.96 -6.67
N THR A 356 11.62 0.97 -6.69
CA THR A 356 10.81 0.47 -5.58
C THR A 356 11.14 -0.99 -5.28
N VAL A 357 11.19 -1.86 -6.31
CA VAL A 357 11.52 -3.29 -6.13
C VAL A 357 12.94 -3.46 -5.59
N VAL A 358 13.92 -2.84 -6.23
CA VAL A 358 15.34 -3.01 -5.88
C VAL A 358 15.63 -2.53 -4.46
N VAL A 359 15.14 -1.34 -4.09
CA VAL A 359 15.35 -0.81 -2.73
C VAL A 359 14.68 -1.71 -1.69
N THR A 360 13.42 -2.12 -1.93
CA THR A 360 12.71 -3.02 -1.01
C THR A 360 13.45 -4.33 -0.81
N VAL A 361 13.84 -5.00 -1.91
CA VAL A 361 14.49 -6.32 -1.83
C VAL A 361 15.88 -6.22 -1.24
N ALA A 362 16.66 -5.19 -1.59
CA ALA A 362 18.02 -5.00 -1.08
C ALA A 362 18.07 -4.61 0.40
N THR A 363 17.08 -3.84 0.87
CA THR A 363 17.01 -3.41 2.28
C THR A 363 16.14 -4.32 3.14
N HIS A 364 15.38 -5.24 2.56
CA HIS A 364 14.32 -6.04 3.20
C HIS A 364 13.27 -5.16 3.91
N ASP A 365 13.13 -3.91 3.48
CA ASP A 365 12.26 -2.91 4.11
C ASP A 365 11.26 -2.35 3.09
N LEU A 366 10.01 -2.75 3.24
CA LEU A 366 8.89 -2.34 2.38
C LEU A 366 8.64 -0.83 2.43
N ALA A 367 8.81 -0.19 3.59
CA ALA A 367 8.56 1.24 3.74
C ALA A 367 9.62 2.07 3.00
N LYS A 368 10.90 1.68 3.09
CA LYS A 368 11.98 2.36 2.35
C LYS A 368 11.76 2.28 0.85
N GLY A 369 11.33 1.12 0.36
CA GLY A 369 11.00 0.94 -1.05
C GLY A 369 9.86 1.84 -1.51
N VAL A 370 8.74 1.86 -0.77
CA VAL A 370 7.60 2.72 -1.08
C VAL A 370 7.98 4.20 -1.03
N LEU A 371 8.68 4.63 0.02
CA LEU A 371 9.13 6.02 0.15
C LEU A 371 10.00 6.45 -1.03
N THR A 372 10.98 5.62 -1.41
CA THR A 372 11.82 5.84 -2.59
C THR A 372 10.99 5.97 -3.86
N GLY A 373 10.04 5.06 -4.05
CA GLY A 373 9.15 5.09 -5.21
C GLY A 373 8.28 6.34 -5.27
N VAL A 374 7.70 6.76 -4.14
CA VAL A 374 6.85 7.96 -4.05
C VAL A 374 7.70 9.21 -4.33
N LEU A 375 8.88 9.34 -3.73
CA LEU A 375 9.78 10.47 -3.96
C LEU A 375 10.23 10.57 -5.43
N LEU A 376 10.63 9.46 -6.04
CA LEU A 376 10.99 9.42 -7.46
C LEU A 376 9.79 9.74 -8.36
N SER A 377 8.61 9.23 -8.03
CA SER A 377 7.38 9.52 -8.78
C SER A 377 7.04 11.00 -8.73
N ALA A 378 7.14 11.64 -7.56
CA ALA A 378 6.91 13.07 -7.39
C ALA A 378 7.95 13.89 -8.17
N LEU A 379 9.23 13.50 -8.13
CA LEU A 379 10.30 14.18 -8.87
C LEU A 379 10.08 14.10 -10.39
N PHE A 380 9.77 12.92 -10.91
CA PHE A 380 9.49 12.75 -12.34
C PHE A 380 8.22 13.50 -12.78
N PHE A 381 7.20 13.53 -11.91
CA PHE A 381 5.99 14.29 -12.17
C PHE A 381 6.30 15.80 -12.27
N ALA A 382 7.00 16.35 -11.28
CA ALA A 382 7.40 17.76 -11.28
C ALA A 382 8.22 18.11 -12.53
N ARG A 383 9.20 17.26 -12.90
CA ARG A 383 10.01 17.45 -14.11
C ARG A 383 9.17 17.39 -15.40
N LYS A 384 8.20 16.47 -15.47
CA LYS A 384 7.32 16.33 -16.64
C LYS A 384 6.42 17.54 -16.80
N VAL A 385 5.79 18.00 -15.71
CA VAL A 385 4.93 19.19 -15.72
C VAL A 385 5.73 20.44 -16.06
N GLY A 386 6.95 20.58 -15.50
CA GLY A 386 7.83 21.72 -15.82
C GLY A 386 8.19 21.80 -17.31
N ARG A 387 8.36 20.66 -17.99
CA ARG A 387 8.62 20.61 -19.43
C ARG A 387 7.43 20.96 -20.34
N MET A 388 6.23 21.08 -19.78
CA MET A 388 5.03 21.50 -20.53
C MET A 388 4.95 23.01 -20.69
N LEU A 389 5.85 23.77 -20.06
CA LEU A 389 5.96 25.20 -20.26
C LEU A 389 6.52 25.49 -21.65
N GLN A 390 5.81 26.32 -22.39
CA GLN A 390 6.22 26.84 -23.69
C GLN A 390 6.11 28.36 -23.66
N VAL A 391 7.12 29.06 -24.18
CA VAL A 391 7.12 30.49 -24.33
C VAL A 391 7.38 30.79 -25.82
N GLY A 392 6.34 31.27 -26.47
CA GLY A 392 6.42 31.77 -27.85
C GLY A 392 6.87 33.24 -27.85
N ASP A 393 7.63 33.64 -28.86
CA ASP A 393 8.12 34.98 -29.07
C ASP A 393 7.67 35.46 -30.46
N THR A 394 7.01 36.61 -30.53
CA THR A 394 6.48 37.18 -31.78
C THR A 394 6.64 38.69 -31.75
N VAL A 395 7.18 39.27 -32.82
CA VAL A 395 7.25 40.71 -32.98
C VAL A 395 6.13 41.15 -33.92
N LEU A 396 5.30 42.09 -33.46
CA LEU A 396 4.20 42.64 -34.24
C LEU A 396 4.72 43.74 -35.22
N ALA A 397 3.87 44.11 -36.19
CA ALA A 397 4.21 45.10 -37.22
C ALA A 397 4.52 46.50 -36.65
N ASP A 398 4.05 46.81 -35.45
CA ASP A 398 4.30 48.06 -34.71
C ASP A 398 5.58 48.02 -33.87
N GLY A 399 6.35 46.93 -33.93
CA GLY A 399 7.57 46.75 -33.15
C GLY A 399 7.34 46.23 -31.74
N THR A 400 6.10 45.99 -31.32
CA THR A 400 5.77 45.37 -30.01
C THR A 400 6.18 43.89 -29.99
N ARG A 401 6.93 43.47 -28.94
CA ARG A 401 7.31 42.08 -28.75
C ARG A 401 6.31 41.40 -27.81
N VAL A 402 5.72 40.33 -28.28
CA VAL A 402 4.71 39.56 -27.52
C VAL A 402 5.27 38.21 -27.13
N TYR A 403 5.40 37.96 -25.83
CA TYR A 403 5.72 36.66 -25.26
C TYR A 403 4.44 35.93 -24.89
N THR A 404 4.09 34.90 -25.65
CA THR A 404 2.93 34.03 -25.35
C THR A 404 3.37 32.87 -24.49
N VAL A 405 2.93 32.83 -23.24
CA VAL A 405 3.28 31.78 -22.28
C VAL A 405 2.13 30.78 -22.19
N SER A 406 2.44 29.52 -22.38
CA SER A 406 1.48 28.43 -22.21
C SER A 406 2.03 27.31 -21.32
N GLY A 407 1.18 26.76 -20.48
CA GLY A 407 1.53 25.68 -19.56
C GLY A 407 1.58 26.09 -18.09
N GLN A 408 2.33 25.32 -17.30
CA GLN A 408 2.35 25.47 -15.83
C GLN A 408 3.64 26.16 -15.38
N VAL A 409 3.49 27.28 -14.66
CA VAL A 409 4.61 28.04 -14.07
C VAL A 409 4.59 27.80 -12.55
N PHE A 410 5.66 27.17 -12.04
CA PHE A 410 5.84 26.83 -10.64
C PHE A 410 7.32 26.67 -10.32
N PHE A 411 7.69 26.32 -9.09
CA PHE A 411 9.09 26.28 -8.65
C PHE A 411 10.05 25.56 -9.62
N ALA A 412 9.59 24.47 -10.28
CA ALA A 412 10.44 23.69 -11.18
C ALA A 412 10.55 24.29 -12.61
N SER A 413 9.62 25.14 -13.04
CA SER A 413 9.60 25.79 -14.38
C SER A 413 9.84 27.28 -14.34
N ALA A 414 9.83 27.93 -13.18
CA ALA A 414 10.02 29.36 -13.01
C ALA A 414 11.36 29.86 -13.58
N GLY A 415 12.43 29.06 -13.43
CA GLY A 415 13.75 29.35 -14.02
C GLY A 415 13.73 29.31 -15.56
N GLN A 416 13.04 28.31 -16.14
CA GLN A 416 12.88 28.17 -17.59
C GLN A 416 12.05 29.35 -18.15
N PHE A 417 10.96 29.73 -17.47
CA PHE A 417 10.16 30.90 -17.83
C PHE A 417 11.01 32.15 -17.92
N ALA A 418 11.78 32.45 -16.85
CA ALA A 418 12.63 33.64 -16.82
C ALA A 418 13.75 33.62 -17.89
N ALA A 419 14.32 32.42 -18.17
CA ALA A 419 15.36 32.25 -19.19
C ALA A 419 14.83 32.31 -20.63
N SER A 420 13.54 32.14 -20.84
CA SER A 420 12.91 32.21 -22.17
C SER A 420 12.62 33.62 -22.62
N ILE A 421 12.79 34.63 -21.77
CA ILE A 421 12.61 36.03 -22.10
C ILE A 421 13.96 36.62 -22.47
N ASP A 422 14.06 37.12 -23.70
CA ASP A 422 15.27 37.77 -24.20
C ASP A 422 15.44 39.18 -23.60
N LEU A 423 16.50 39.36 -22.84
CA LEU A 423 16.86 40.63 -22.21
C LEU A 423 17.98 41.40 -22.97
N LEU A 424 18.51 40.82 -24.06
CA LEU A 424 19.59 41.42 -24.83
C LEU A 424 19.05 42.40 -25.90
N GLN A 425 17.88 42.09 -26.44
CA GLN A 425 17.21 42.93 -27.43
C GLN A 425 15.81 43.31 -26.94
N VAL A 426 15.74 44.29 -26.06
CA VAL A 426 14.47 44.71 -25.45
C VAL A 426 13.87 45.86 -26.28
N PRO A 427 12.72 45.69 -26.95
CA PRO A 427 12.04 46.75 -27.66
C PRO A 427 11.36 47.71 -26.68
N GLY A 428 10.92 48.87 -27.15
CA GLY A 428 10.25 49.87 -26.31
C GLY A 428 8.94 49.42 -25.70
N ARG A 429 8.26 48.40 -26.30
CA ARG A 429 7.03 47.82 -25.76
C ARG A 429 7.08 46.29 -25.78
N VAL A 430 6.76 45.68 -24.61
CA VAL A 430 6.70 44.22 -24.42
C VAL A 430 5.37 43.83 -23.81
N VAL A 431 4.71 42.83 -24.40
CA VAL A 431 3.50 42.24 -23.86
C VAL A 431 3.79 40.81 -23.42
N ILE A 432 3.48 40.46 -22.17
CA ILE A 432 3.55 39.10 -21.65
C ILE A 432 2.13 38.57 -21.58
N ASP A 433 1.77 37.70 -22.52
CA ASP A 433 0.46 37.08 -22.62
C ASP A 433 0.42 35.74 -21.84
N LEU A 434 -0.31 35.73 -20.75
CA LEU A 434 -0.45 34.63 -19.82
C LEU A 434 -1.81 33.88 -19.94
N THR A 435 -2.56 34.13 -21.04
CA THR A 435 -3.91 33.56 -21.24
C THR A 435 -3.94 32.02 -21.10
N HIS A 436 -2.87 31.35 -21.51
CA HIS A 436 -2.74 29.90 -21.45
C HIS A 436 -1.75 29.43 -20.37
N ALA A 437 -1.33 30.33 -19.48
CA ALA A 437 -0.42 30.04 -18.37
C ALA A 437 -1.17 29.89 -17.03
N HIS A 438 -0.67 29.00 -16.16
CA HIS A 438 -1.16 28.86 -14.81
C HIS A 438 -0.01 29.01 -13.82
N PHE A 439 -0.15 29.95 -12.91
CA PHE A 439 0.82 30.22 -11.84
C PHE A 439 0.37 29.50 -10.57
N TRP A 440 1.22 28.64 -10.01
CA TRP A 440 0.85 27.74 -8.93
C TRP A 440 1.42 28.11 -7.57
N ASP A 441 2.56 28.80 -7.53
CA ASP A 441 3.29 29.08 -6.30
C ASP A 441 4.01 30.43 -6.30
N LEU A 442 4.61 30.74 -5.13
CA LEU A 442 5.40 31.96 -4.91
C LEU A 442 6.57 32.10 -5.88
N SER A 443 7.18 30.97 -6.28
CA SER A 443 8.35 31.00 -7.20
C SER A 443 7.95 31.48 -8.59
N ALA A 444 6.74 31.10 -9.03
CA ALA A 444 6.18 31.57 -10.29
C ALA A 444 5.94 33.09 -10.28
N VAL A 445 5.31 33.60 -9.21
CA VAL A 445 5.06 35.05 -9.05
C VAL A 445 6.37 35.82 -9.00
N ALA A 446 7.34 35.40 -8.20
CA ALA A 446 8.65 36.02 -8.08
C ALA A 446 9.43 35.97 -9.40
N ALA A 447 9.24 34.96 -10.24
CA ALA A 447 9.86 34.90 -11.57
C ALA A 447 9.23 35.92 -12.53
N LEU A 448 7.89 36.06 -12.50
CA LEU A 448 7.18 37.08 -13.30
C LEU A 448 7.63 38.50 -12.91
N GLU A 449 7.64 38.82 -11.62
CA GLU A 449 8.08 40.10 -11.11
C GLU A 449 9.52 40.43 -11.56
N ARG A 450 10.44 39.48 -11.36
CA ARG A 450 11.84 39.67 -11.80
C ARG A 450 11.98 39.92 -13.30
N VAL A 451 11.18 39.24 -14.11
CA VAL A 451 11.17 39.44 -15.57
C VAL A 451 10.64 40.82 -15.91
N VAL A 452 9.51 41.22 -15.33
CA VAL A 452 8.90 42.55 -15.52
C VAL A 452 9.86 43.67 -15.09
N ASP A 453 10.47 43.54 -13.90
CA ASP A 453 11.42 44.54 -13.38
C ASP A 453 12.65 44.67 -14.27
N LYS A 454 13.20 43.55 -14.76
CA LYS A 454 14.34 43.56 -15.67
C LYS A 454 14.00 44.21 -17.01
N LEU A 455 12.86 43.89 -17.60
CA LEU A 455 12.41 44.51 -18.87
C LEU A 455 12.22 46.01 -18.71
N ARG A 456 11.60 46.47 -17.61
CA ARG A 456 11.43 47.86 -17.26
C ARG A 456 12.77 48.59 -17.04
N ALA A 457 13.73 47.93 -16.37
CA ALA A 457 15.07 48.47 -16.18
C ALA A 457 15.83 48.67 -17.49
N HIS A 458 15.49 47.91 -18.55
CA HIS A 458 16.02 48.11 -19.91
C HIS A 458 15.19 49.09 -20.73
N GLY A 459 14.26 49.84 -20.13
CA GLY A 459 13.49 50.88 -20.76
C GLY A 459 12.22 50.44 -21.49
N ALA A 460 11.79 49.20 -21.34
CA ALA A 460 10.55 48.72 -21.95
C ALA A 460 9.31 49.11 -21.16
N GLU A 461 8.25 49.50 -21.87
CA GLU A 461 6.89 49.48 -21.34
C GLU A 461 6.36 48.04 -21.34
N VAL A 462 6.09 47.50 -20.14
CA VAL A 462 5.67 46.09 -19.99
C VAL A 462 4.22 45.99 -19.61
N GLU A 463 3.45 45.31 -20.44
CA GLU A 463 2.05 44.95 -20.21
C GLU A 463 1.94 43.43 -19.92
N VAL A 464 1.30 43.07 -18.81
CA VAL A 464 0.99 41.68 -18.46
C VAL A 464 -0.52 41.50 -18.62
N ARG A 465 -0.92 40.52 -19.43
CA ARG A 465 -2.34 40.26 -19.70
C ARG A 465 -2.70 38.78 -19.64
N GLY A 466 -3.98 38.48 -19.50
CA GLY A 466 -4.53 37.12 -19.64
C GLY A 466 -4.35 36.21 -18.41
N LEU A 467 -4.05 36.76 -17.23
CA LEU A 467 -4.04 35.96 -16.01
C LEU A 467 -5.43 35.37 -15.73
N ASN A 468 -5.51 34.06 -15.53
CA ASN A 468 -6.73 33.44 -15.06
C ASN A 468 -7.05 33.83 -13.59
N ALA A 469 -8.31 33.68 -13.14
CA ALA A 469 -8.75 34.14 -11.82
C ALA A 469 -7.89 33.58 -10.66
N ALA A 470 -7.47 32.31 -10.74
CA ALA A 470 -6.66 31.70 -9.69
C ALA A 470 -5.23 32.26 -9.65
N SER A 471 -4.60 32.44 -10.83
CA SER A 471 -3.28 33.06 -10.95
C SER A 471 -3.30 34.54 -10.57
N GLN A 472 -4.36 35.27 -10.94
CA GLN A 472 -4.55 36.65 -10.56
C GLN A 472 -4.66 36.83 -9.04
N THR A 473 -5.49 36.00 -8.38
CA THR A 473 -5.60 36.00 -6.92
C THR A 473 -4.25 35.73 -6.25
N LEU A 474 -3.44 34.84 -6.81
CA LEU A 474 -2.11 34.55 -6.28
C LEU A 474 -1.16 35.72 -6.44
N VAL A 475 -1.12 36.33 -7.62
CA VAL A 475 -0.29 37.52 -7.91
C VAL A 475 -0.69 38.70 -7.03
N GLU A 476 -1.99 38.97 -6.85
CA GLU A 476 -2.50 40.04 -5.99
C GLU A 476 -2.20 39.86 -4.51
N ARG A 477 -2.16 38.61 -4.02
CA ARG A 477 -1.88 38.29 -2.60
C ARG A 477 -0.41 38.32 -2.26
N VAL A 478 0.46 38.05 -3.20
CA VAL A 478 1.88 37.75 -2.98
C VAL A 478 2.77 38.69 -3.73
N GLY A 479 2.32 39.19 -4.87
CA GLY A 479 3.03 40.17 -5.69
C GLY A 479 3.18 41.51 -4.97
N ARG A 480 4.31 42.20 -5.20
CA ARG A 480 4.44 43.59 -4.82
C ARG A 480 3.40 44.39 -5.63
N THR A 481 2.57 45.13 -4.92
CA THR A 481 1.61 46.04 -5.58
C THR A 481 2.37 46.94 -6.52
N PRO A 482 1.93 47.20 -7.78
CA PRO A 482 2.63 48.07 -8.73
C PRO A 482 2.58 49.55 -8.29
N GLY A 483 3.02 49.87 -7.10
CA GLY A 483 2.98 51.19 -6.47
C GLY A 483 4.08 51.45 -5.44
N ASP A 484 4.70 50.37 -4.88
CA ASP A 484 5.66 50.53 -3.77
C ASP A 484 7.14 50.74 -4.18
N ALA A 485 7.42 50.87 -5.48
CA ALA A 485 8.78 51.08 -5.96
C ALA A 485 9.28 52.55 -5.87
N THR A 486 8.53 53.47 -5.26
CA THR A 486 8.90 54.90 -5.17
C THR A 486 9.35 55.34 -3.77
N GLN A 487 9.50 54.48 -2.78
CA GLN A 487 9.86 54.91 -1.40
C GLN A 487 11.11 54.28 -0.80
N THR A 488 12.00 53.64 -1.56
CA THR A 488 13.32 53.22 -0.99
C THR A 488 14.50 53.80 -1.78
N GLY A 489 14.52 55.11 -1.89
CA GLY A 489 15.63 55.87 -2.46
C GLY A 489 15.98 57.07 -1.59
N GLN A 490 16.15 56.88 -0.26
CA GLN A 490 16.84 57.86 0.64
C GLN A 490 17.08 57.17 1.98
N HIS A 491 18.24 56.51 2.13
CA HIS A 491 19.13 56.61 3.29
C HIS A 491 20.42 55.86 3.00
#